data_790926affcfb144df70513c3d4a376f5
#
_entry.id   790926affcfb144df70513c3d4a376f5
#
_cell.length_a   1.000
_cell.length_b   1.000
_cell.length_c   1.000
_cell.angle_alpha   90.00
_cell.angle_beta   90.00
_cell.angle_gamma   90.00
#
_symmetry.space_group_name_H-M   'P 1'
#
loop_
_entity.id
_entity.type
_entity.pdbx_description
1 polymer ?
#
loop_
_entity_poly.entity_id
_entity_poly.type
_entity_poly.pdbx_seq_one_letter_code
_entity_poly.pdbx_strand_id
1 'polypeptide(L)'
;MIDKTSLLRAAGLCLLCVSLVACGKGETAADTTTAEETTSTAEAVTEAPVQEMIEIAARGKKSAFQIVYSTEDEVSGKYAAKILHALKDRLDVTVLSRADYLAKQETPCEILVGATLREDCAALTETLKNNEYAIKAVTEDGKTKIVIAYKGVYALMSAVDRFNEEYIHEDRGVAEVPADLEIRGSCREQDVLIVSSIPQLRDPCVLVEDGVYYAYGTGWVCWKNTSGNLKSGWQSLGVVAQIPKGADTNYWAPEVHKYNGAYYMFTTYHSTETGHRGCTIMKADRPEGPFVEITGGHITPHDWDSIDGTFYVDPDGQPWMIFVHEWTSTDDGVGRMAAAKLSDDLTHFISEPVELFRADDPAWSKGNVTDGCWMYRCEDGQLLMLWSNWDGAGYCVGIARSADGRVDGTWTQDKELLYSKSMTGQYDGGHGMLFTDTDGQMYLSIHSPNSSSAGRKETPVFIPVREQNGTLVWDIGRKS
;
A
#
# COMPACT_ATOMS: atom_id res chain seq x y z
N MET A 1 -10.00 54.92 -10.60
CA MET A 1 -11.22 55.56 -10.07
C MET A 1 -12.20 54.43 -9.81
N ILE A 2 -12.50 54.18 -8.53
CA ILE A 2 -13.73 53.63 -7.96
C ILE A 2 -14.01 52.14 -8.29
N ASP A 3 -14.29 51.21 -7.39
CA ASP A 3 -14.41 51.20 -5.92
C ASP A 3 -14.33 49.76 -5.42
N LYS A 4 -13.97 49.68 -4.16
CA LYS A 4 -13.92 48.46 -3.30
C LYS A 4 -15.31 48.11 -2.77
N THR A 5 -15.35 46.92 -2.19
CA THR A 5 -16.27 46.33 -1.18
C THR A 5 -17.27 45.33 -1.78
N SER A 6 -17.51 44.16 -1.15
CA SER A 6 -17.38 43.72 0.24
C SER A 6 -17.51 42.20 0.37
N LEU A 7 -16.74 41.70 1.28
CA LEU A 7 -16.97 40.56 2.17
C LEU A 7 -18.44 40.13 2.39
N LEU A 8 -18.69 38.83 2.51
CA LEU A 8 -19.41 38.28 3.68
C LEU A 8 -19.20 36.77 3.85
N ARG A 9 -18.78 36.43 5.06
CA ARG A 9 -18.71 35.10 5.64
C ARG A 9 -20.12 34.55 5.89
N ALA A 10 -20.30 33.24 5.77
CA ALA A 10 -21.40 32.54 6.40
C ALA A 10 -20.92 31.28 7.06
N ALA A 11 -20.79 31.30 8.38
CA ALA A 11 -20.69 30.17 9.25
C ALA A 11 -22.09 29.58 9.48
N GLY A 12 -22.27 28.28 9.22
CA GLY A 12 -23.53 27.58 9.49
C GLY A 12 -23.51 26.95 10.87
N LEU A 13 -24.34 27.45 11.76
CA LEU A 13 -24.60 26.92 13.08
C LEU A 13 -25.80 25.95 13.02
N CYS A 14 -25.65 24.71 13.47
CA CYS A 14 -26.74 23.76 13.66
C CYS A 14 -27.57 24.16 14.89
N LEU A 15 -28.87 24.46 14.72
CA LEU A 15 -29.82 24.68 15.80
C LEU A 15 -30.62 23.40 16.07
N LEU A 16 -30.63 22.97 17.32
CA LEU A 16 -31.60 22.03 17.85
C LEU A 16 -33.02 22.64 17.86
N CYS A 17 -34.01 21.96 17.32
CA CYS A 17 -35.42 22.26 17.51
C CYS A 17 -35.96 21.55 18.74
N VAL A 18 -36.32 22.31 19.76
CA VAL A 18 -37.16 21.89 20.89
C VAL A 18 -38.58 22.36 20.59
N SER A 19 -39.51 21.42 20.48
CA SER A 19 -40.94 21.73 20.32
C SER A 19 -41.61 21.88 21.68
N LEU A 20 -42.03 23.10 22.03
CA LEU A 20 -42.95 23.39 23.11
C LEU A 20 -44.39 23.39 22.55
N VAL A 21 -45.27 22.64 23.17
CA VAL A 21 -46.72 22.81 23.04
C VAL A 21 -47.26 23.36 24.36
N ALA A 22 -47.93 24.49 24.25
CA ALA A 22 -48.52 25.18 25.40
C ALA A 22 -50.05 25.09 25.42
N CYS A 23 -50.55 24.96 26.62
CA CYS A 23 -51.80 25.46 27.21
C CYS A 23 -53.18 24.98 26.77
N GLY A 24 -53.91 24.47 27.72
CA GLY A 24 -55.37 24.51 27.88
C GLY A 24 -55.74 24.39 29.35
N LYS A 25 -56.36 25.46 29.89
CA LYS A 25 -56.85 25.60 31.26
C LYS A 25 -58.17 24.82 31.47
N GLY A 26 -58.38 24.33 32.71
CA GLY A 26 -59.71 23.86 33.18
C GLY A 26 -59.64 23.41 34.65
N GLU A 27 -60.48 24.03 35.47
CA GLU A 27 -60.54 24.12 36.92
C GLU A 27 -60.97 22.85 37.69
N THR A 28 -60.43 22.80 38.93
CA THR A 28 -61.04 22.38 40.25
C THR A 28 -61.65 21.02 40.43
N ALA A 29 -61.14 20.25 41.38
CA ALA A 29 -61.76 19.86 42.65
C ALA A 29 -60.81 19.04 43.52
N ALA A 30 -60.84 19.34 44.81
CA ALA A 30 -60.08 18.65 45.88
C ALA A 30 -60.67 17.28 46.18
N ASP A 31 -59.86 16.30 46.56
CA ASP A 31 -59.99 15.63 47.86
C ASP A 31 -58.88 14.61 48.15
N THR A 32 -58.40 14.73 49.38
CA THR A 32 -57.86 13.76 50.36
C THR A 32 -57.01 12.55 49.95
N THR A 33 -55.80 12.58 50.53
CA THR A 33 -55.03 11.53 51.27
C THR A 33 -54.88 10.13 50.70
N THR A 34 -53.61 9.77 50.45
CA THR A 34 -52.89 8.73 51.20
C THR A 34 -51.41 8.74 50.74
N ALA A 35 -50.51 8.77 51.73
CA ALA A 35 -49.06 8.62 51.47
C ALA A 35 -48.75 7.14 51.23
N GLU A 36 -48.22 6.84 50.02
CA GLU A 36 -47.48 5.60 49.80
C GLU A 36 -45.99 5.96 49.68
N GLU A 37 -45.23 5.41 50.62
CA GLU A 37 -43.76 5.37 50.57
C GLU A 37 -43.29 4.58 49.35
N THR A 38 -42.84 5.24 48.32
CA THR A 38 -42.07 4.61 47.26
C THR A 38 -40.63 4.51 47.71
N THR A 39 -40.23 3.32 48.16
CA THR A 39 -38.83 2.90 48.31
C THR A 39 -38.17 2.91 46.93
N SER A 40 -37.37 3.93 46.67
CA SER A 40 -36.47 3.97 45.53
C SER A 40 -35.37 2.92 45.79
N THR A 41 -35.47 1.76 45.15
CA THR A 41 -34.34 0.86 45.00
C THR A 41 -33.36 1.52 44.02
N ALA A 42 -32.27 2.05 44.56
CA ALA A 42 -31.11 2.44 43.75
C ALA A 42 -30.59 1.13 43.09
N GLU A 43 -30.79 0.99 41.77
CA GLU A 43 -30.05 0.02 40.98
C GLU A 43 -28.58 0.35 41.09
N ALA A 44 -27.81 -0.53 41.70
CA ALA A 44 -26.37 -0.46 41.72
C ALA A 44 -25.91 -0.56 40.26
N VAL A 45 -25.38 0.54 39.72
CA VAL A 45 -24.60 0.55 38.47
C VAL A 45 -23.37 -0.29 38.77
N THR A 46 -23.38 -1.54 38.39
CA THR A 46 -22.18 -2.40 38.36
C THR A 46 -21.26 -1.81 37.32
N GLU A 47 -20.19 -1.14 37.75
CA GLU A 47 -19.08 -0.79 36.87
C GLU A 47 -18.61 -2.06 36.17
N ALA A 48 -18.49 -2.00 34.84
CA ALA A 48 -17.90 -3.08 34.05
C ALA A 48 -16.51 -3.39 34.61
N PRO A 49 -16.12 -4.68 34.75
CA PRO A 49 -14.81 -5.03 35.27
C PRO A 49 -13.74 -4.37 34.42
N VAL A 50 -12.82 -3.64 35.06
CA VAL A 50 -11.66 -3.03 34.40
C VAL A 50 -10.82 -4.18 33.83
N GLN A 51 -10.67 -4.21 32.51
CA GLN A 51 -9.88 -5.22 31.82
C GLN A 51 -8.41 -5.04 32.21
N GLU A 52 -7.78 -6.09 32.72
CA GLU A 52 -6.36 -6.07 33.07
C GLU A 52 -5.53 -6.05 31.78
N MET A 53 -4.57 -5.10 31.69
CA MET A 53 -3.71 -4.93 30.52
C MET A 53 -2.25 -5.28 30.84
N ILE A 54 -1.59 -5.89 29.88
CA ILE A 54 -0.14 -6.17 29.90
C ILE A 54 0.57 -5.08 29.08
N GLU A 55 1.34 -4.19 29.73
CA GLU A 55 2.19 -3.22 29.06
C GLU A 55 3.40 -3.93 28.44
N ILE A 56 3.50 -3.90 27.11
CA ILE A 56 4.62 -4.44 26.33
C ILE A 56 5.74 -3.40 26.23
N ALA A 57 5.39 -2.17 25.91
CA ALA A 57 6.31 -1.06 25.73
C ALA A 57 5.60 0.27 25.97
N ALA A 58 6.33 1.28 26.46
CA ALA A 58 5.81 2.64 26.57
C ALA A 58 6.90 3.65 26.20
N ARG A 59 6.50 4.76 25.56
CA ARG A 59 7.41 5.83 25.17
C ARG A 59 8.21 6.35 26.35
N GLY A 60 9.53 6.44 26.20
CA GLY A 60 10.44 6.89 27.25
C GLY A 60 10.74 5.85 28.32
N LYS A 61 10.26 4.62 28.21
CA LYS A 61 10.56 3.51 29.13
C LYS A 61 11.34 2.41 28.43
N LYS A 62 12.18 1.70 29.20
CA LYS A 62 12.80 0.46 28.72
C LYS A 62 11.78 -0.67 28.82
N SER A 63 11.50 -1.34 27.73
CA SER A 63 10.64 -2.53 27.72
C SER A 63 11.33 -3.71 28.44
N ALA A 64 10.52 -4.51 29.15
CA ALA A 64 10.92 -5.80 29.70
C ALA A 64 10.83 -6.93 28.67
N PHE A 65 10.12 -6.72 27.57
CA PHE A 65 9.91 -7.72 26.53
C PHE A 65 11.11 -7.86 25.60
N GLN A 66 11.31 -9.06 25.10
CA GLN A 66 12.10 -9.35 23.90
C GLN A 66 11.22 -10.06 22.85
N ILE A 67 11.59 -9.97 21.59
CA ILE A 67 10.97 -10.73 20.52
C ILE A 67 11.82 -11.97 20.26
N VAL A 68 11.19 -13.14 20.26
CA VAL A 68 11.82 -14.42 19.90
C VAL A 68 11.08 -14.99 18.70
N TYR A 69 11.78 -15.30 17.63
CA TYR A 69 11.17 -15.80 16.40
C TYR A 69 11.71 -17.16 16.01
N SER A 70 10.86 -17.96 15.37
CA SER A 70 11.21 -19.26 14.84
C SER A 70 12.21 -19.17 13.70
N THR A 71 13.09 -20.15 13.62
CA THR A 71 14.00 -20.38 12.48
C THR A 71 13.63 -21.59 11.65
N GLU A 72 12.50 -22.24 11.93
CA GLU A 72 11.96 -23.33 11.11
C GLU A 72 11.49 -22.86 9.74
N ASP A 73 11.22 -21.55 9.59
CA ASP A 73 10.88 -20.92 8.33
C ASP A 73 11.65 -19.60 8.11
N GLU A 74 11.72 -19.15 6.86
CA GLU A 74 12.45 -17.95 6.48
C GLU A 74 11.67 -16.64 6.75
N VAL A 75 10.39 -16.73 7.09
CA VAL A 75 9.49 -15.55 7.17
C VAL A 75 9.28 -15.05 8.59
N SER A 76 9.30 -15.91 9.61
CA SER A 76 9.11 -15.53 11.02
C SER A 76 10.03 -14.39 11.46
N GLY A 77 11.30 -14.41 11.09
CA GLY A 77 12.27 -13.38 11.42
C GLY A 77 11.94 -12.01 10.79
N LYS A 78 11.44 -12.01 9.55
CA LYS A 78 11.03 -10.77 8.85
C LYS A 78 9.83 -10.14 9.50
N TYR A 79 8.83 -10.94 9.88
CA TYR A 79 7.62 -10.44 10.55
C TYR A 79 7.87 -10.05 12.01
N ALA A 80 8.80 -10.71 12.70
CA ALA A 80 9.32 -10.24 13.99
C ALA A 80 9.99 -8.85 13.87
N ALA A 81 10.74 -8.62 12.79
CA ALA A 81 11.32 -7.31 12.50
C ALA A 81 10.25 -6.23 12.25
N LYS A 82 9.11 -6.56 11.60
CA LYS A 82 7.99 -5.61 11.44
C LYS A 82 7.40 -5.15 12.79
N ILE A 83 7.28 -6.05 13.77
CA ILE A 83 6.87 -5.68 15.14
C ILE A 83 7.91 -4.76 15.77
N LEU A 84 9.20 -5.11 15.64
CA LEU A 84 10.30 -4.29 16.16
C LEU A 84 10.29 -2.88 15.56
N HIS A 85 10.11 -2.76 14.24
CA HIS A 85 10.03 -1.47 13.55
C HIS A 85 8.79 -0.68 14.00
N ALA A 86 7.62 -1.30 14.11
CA ALA A 86 6.42 -0.63 14.60
C ALA A 86 6.59 -0.07 16.02
N LEU A 87 7.22 -0.81 16.94
CA LEU A 87 7.55 -0.33 18.28
C LEU A 87 8.54 0.86 18.23
N LYS A 88 9.55 0.78 17.35
CA LYS A 88 10.54 1.85 17.20
C LYS A 88 9.94 3.09 16.58
N ASP A 89 9.20 2.96 15.50
CA ASP A 89 8.71 4.09 14.71
C ASP A 89 7.55 4.81 15.42
N ARG A 90 6.63 4.07 16.04
CA ARG A 90 5.46 4.64 16.74
C ARG A 90 5.75 5.11 18.17
N LEU A 91 6.63 4.42 18.90
CA LEU A 91 6.86 4.66 20.33
C LEU A 91 8.27 5.13 20.67
N ASP A 92 9.21 5.09 19.73
CA ASP A 92 10.66 5.27 19.96
C ASP A 92 11.22 4.25 20.96
N VAL A 93 10.68 3.03 20.98
CA VAL A 93 11.14 1.95 21.87
C VAL A 93 11.83 0.87 21.05
N THR A 94 13.03 0.49 21.45
CA THR A 94 13.77 -0.63 20.90
C THR A 94 13.74 -1.81 21.87
N VAL A 95 13.29 -2.96 21.39
CA VAL A 95 13.34 -4.23 22.09
C VAL A 95 14.38 -5.15 21.45
N LEU A 96 14.89 -6.12 22.22
CA LEU A 96 15.79 -7.13 21.65
C LEU A 96 14.99 -8.11 20.81
N SER A 97 15.44 -8.37 19.57
CA SER A 97 14.87 -9.42 18.71
C SER A 97 15.92 -10.49 18.44
N ARG A 98 15.58 -11.77 18.63
CA ARG A 98 16.50 -12.91 18.52
C ARG A 98 15.83 -14.13 17.90
N ALA A 99 16.61 -14.88 17.13
CA ALA A 99 16.26 -16.24 16.73
C ALA A 99 16.15 -17.16 17.96
N ASP A 100 15.22 -18.09 17.93
CA ASP A 100 14.92 -19.00 19.05
C ASP A 100 16.11 -19.85 19.50
N TYR A 101 16.96 -20.32 18.57
CA TYR A 101 18.16 -21.07 18.89
C TYR A 101 19.24 -20.26 19.65
N LEU A 102 19.19 -18.91 19.54
CA LEU A 102 20.04 -18.00 20.30
C LEU A 102 19.40 -17.63 21.66
N ALA A 103 18.10 -17.65 21.74
CA ALA A 103 17.31 -17.36 22.93
C ALA A 103 17.06 -18.62 23.79
N LYS A 104 18.13 -19.37 24.12
CA LYS A 104 18.05 -20.69 24.80
C LYS A 104 17.36 -20.63 26.18
N GLN A 105 17.51 -19.52 26.90
CA GLN A 105 16.84 -19.30 28.19
C GLN A 105 15.64 -18.38 28.00
N GLU A 106 14.52 -18.76 28.58
CA GLU A 106 13.34 -17.93 28.63
C GLU A 106 13.60 -16.69 29.50
N THR A 107 13.12 -15.55 29.01
CA THR A 107 13.07 -14.32 29.81
C THR A 107 11.69 -14.15 30.45
N PRO A 108 11.53 -13.27 31.46
CA PRO A 108 10.24 -13.06 32.07
C PRO A 108 9.16 -12.55 31.11
N CYS A 109 9.55 -11.85 30.04
CA CYS A 109 8.59 -11.27 29.09
C CYS A 109 9.06 -11.51 27.64
N GLU A 110 8.27 -12.24 26.85
CA GLU A 110 8.59 -12.59 25.46
C GLU A 110 7.39 -12.36 24.51
N ILE A 111 7.67 -11.82 23.32
CA ILE A 111 6.78 -11.90 22.17
C ILE A 111 7.33 -13.03 21.30
N LEU A 112 6.55 -14.08 21.10
CA LEU A 112 6.94 -15.29 20.37
C LEU A 112 6.30 -15.28 18.98
N VAL A 113 7.11 -15.34 17.92
CA VAL A 113 6.64 -15.31 16.53
C VAL A 113 6.96 -16.62 15.84
N GLY A 114 5.92 -17.36 15.47
CA GLY A 114 6.03 -18.65 14.79
C GLY A 114 6.23 -19.85 15.73
N ALA A 115 6.59 -20.99 15.15
CA ALA A 115 6.83 -22.24 15.87
C ALA A 115 8.20 -22.21 16.56
N THR A 116 8.37 -21.34 17.55
CA THR A 116 9.60 -21.26 18.35
C THR A 116 9.78 -22.48 19.22
N LEU A 117 10.99 -22.67 19.78
CA LEU A 117 11.33 -23.78 20.70
C LEU A 117 10.61 -23.65 22.06
N ARG A 118 9.58 -22.81 22.20
CA ARG A 118 8.74 -22.68 23.39
C ARG A 118 7.52 -23.59 23.30
N GLU A 119 7.20 -24.30 24.39
CA GLU A 119 6.05 -25.22 24.43
C GLU A 119 4.72 -24.53 24.10
N ASP A 120 4.54 -23.27 24.55
CA ASP A 120 3.33 -22.48 24.27
C ASP A 120 3.10 -22.28 22.77
N CYS A 121 4.17 -22.05 22.00
CA CYS A 121 4.09 -21.91 20.54
C CYS A 121 3.67 -23.21 19.88
N ALA A 122 4.29 -24.31 20.24
CA ALA A 122 3.98 -25.62 19.67
C ALA A 122 2.53 -26.01 19.98
N ALA A 123 2.11 -25.90 21.24
CA ALA A 123 0.76 -26.22 21.67
C ALA A 123 -0.29 -25.38 20.95
N LEU A 124 -0.08 -24.05 20.82
CA LEU A 124 -1.02 -23.18 20.12
C LEU A 124 -1.05 -23.47 18.62
N THR A 125 0.12 -23.69 18.00
CA THR A 125 0.23 -24.00 16.56
C THR A 125 -0.45 -25.31 16.18
N GLU A 126 -0.42 -26.33 17.04
CA GLU A 126 -1.11 -27.60 16.80
C GLU A 126 -2.61 -27.44 16.69
N THR A 127 -3.20 -26.46 17.38
CA THR A 127 -4.65 -26.18 17.34
C THR A 127 -5.10 -25.50 16.05
N LEU A 128 -4.20 -25.00 15.21
CA LEU A 128 -4.52 -24.23 14.01
C LEU A 128 -4.70 -25.16 12.79
N LYS A 129 -5.61 -24.77 11.90
CA LYS A 129 -5.71 -25.30 10.54
C LYS A 129 -4.84 -24.50 9.60
N ASN A 130 -4.68 -25.00 8.36
CA ASN A 130 -3.98 -24.27 7.31
C ASN A 130 -4.59 -22.88 7.10
N ASN A 131 -3.73 -21.87 6.94
CA ASN A 131 -4.08 -20.47 6.78
C ASN A 131 -4.75 -19.81 8.00
N GLU A 132 -4.70 -20.44 9.17
CA GLU A 132 -5.15 -19.86 10.44
C GLU A 132 -3.97 -19.30 11.25
N TYR A 133 -4.27 -18.28 12.06
CA TYR A 133 -3.39 -17.76 13.09
C TYR A 133 -4.12 -17.61 14.43
N ALA A 134 -3.34 -17.52 15.50
CA ALA A 134 -3.81 -17.10 16.81
C ALA A 134 -2.80 -16.14 17.45
N ILE A 135 -3.32 -15.16 18.20
CA ILE A 135 -2.52 -14.31 19.08
C ILE A 135 -3.05 -14.51 20.49
N LYS A 136 -2.18 -14.92 21.41
CA LYS A 136 -2.59 -15.26 22.77
C LYS A 136 -1.61 -14.70 23.79
N ALA A 137 -2.13 -14.09 24.86
CA ALA A 137 -1.36 -13.78 26.06
C ALA A 137 -1.39 -14.97 27.02
N VAL A 138 -0.23 -15.32 27.55
CA VAL A 138 -0.07 -16.40 28.54
C VAL A 138 0.79 -15.85 29.68
N THR A 139 0.26 -15.87 30.90
CA THR A 139 1.03 -15.52 32.10
C THR A 139 1.01 -16.71 33.05
N GLU A 140 2.19 -17.31 33.25
CA GLU A 140 2.36 -18.51 34.08
C GLU A 140 3.72 -18.45 34.77
N ASP A 141 3.79 -18.83 36.03
CA ASP A 141 5.02 -18.87 36.86
C ASP A 141 5.83 -17.57 36.83
N GLY A 142 5.13 -16.40 36.80
CA GLY A 142 5.76 -15.08 36.76
C GLY A 142 6.40 -14.71 35.41
N LYS A 143 6.12 -15.47 34.36
CA LYS A 143 6.51 -15.18 32.98
C LYS A 143 5.29 -14.79 32.15
N THR A 144 5.45 -13.80 31.31
CA THR A 144 4.41 -13.32 30.38
C THR A 144 4.86 -13.49 28.95
N LYS A 145 4.08 -14.18 28.17
CA LYS A 145 4.33 -14.45 26.76
C LYS A 145 3.18 -13.96 25.90
N ILE A 146 3.48 -13.28 24.83
CA ILE A 146 2.52 -12.97 23.75
C ILE A 146 2.86 -13.87 22.59
N VAL A 147 2.04 -14.88 22.34
CA VAL A 147 2.30 -15.92 21.34
C VAL A 147 1.56 -15.56 20.06
N ILE A 148 2.30 -15.42 18.94
CA ILE A 148 1.77 -15.25 17.59
C ILE A 148 2.05 -16.55 16.83
N ALA A 149 1.09 -17.46 16.84
CA ALA A 149 1.14 -18.75 16.16
C ALA A 149 0.42 -18.70 14.82
N TYR A 150 0.87 -19.44 13.83
CA TYR A 150 0.28 -19.45 12.49
C TYR A 150 0.55 -20.75 11.72
N LYS A 151 -0.27 -20.99 10.69
CA LYS A 151 -0.01 -21.97 9.62
C LYS A 151 -0.23 -21.30 8.27
N GLY A 152 0.87 -20.97 7.58
CA GLY A 152 0.90 -20.29 6.27
C GLY A 152 1.29 -18.81 6.38
N VAL A 153 2.06 -18.34 5.41
CA VAL A 153 2.68 -17.01 5.43
C VAL A 153 1.65 -15.88 5.48
N TYR A 154 0.55 -16.00 4.75
CA TYR A 154 -0.50 -14.96 4.75
C TYR A 154 -1.23 -14.86 6.09
N ALA A 155 -1.37 -15.98 6.81
CA ALA A 155 -1.88 -15.98 8.18
C ALA A 155 -0.92 -15.24 9.13
N LEU A 156 0.41 -15.43 9.00
CA LEU A 156 1.40 -14.65 9.75
C LEU A 156 1.33 -13.16 9.42
N MET A 157 1.26 -12.81 8.13
CA MET A 157 1.12 -11.41 7.70
C MET A 157 -0.08 -10.75 8.39
N SER A 158 -1.25 -11.38 8.30
CA SER A 158 -2.48 -10.88 8.93
C SER A 158 -2.36 -10.79 10.46
N ALA A 159 -1.73 -11.76 11.11
CA ALA A 159 -1.54 -11.75 12.57
C ALA A 159 -0.66 -10.58 13.01
N VAL A 160 0.47 -10.36 12.34
CA VAL A 160 1.41 -9.29 12.69
C VAL A 160 0.85 -7.91 12.37
N ASP A 161 0.17 -7.76 11.25
CA ASP A 161 -0.52 -6.52 10.89
C ASP A 161 -1.57 -6.16 11.95
N ARG A 162 -2.41 -7.14 12.31
CA ARG A 162 -3.41 -6.99 13.35
C ARG A 162 -2.80 -6.63 14.71
N PHE A 163 -1.71 -7.32 15.10
CA PHE A 163 -0.99 -7.02 16.34
C PHE A 163 -0.48 -5.58 16.37
N ASN A 164 0.17 -5.15 15.27
CA ASN A 164 0.73 -3.80 15.19
C ASN A 164 -0.36 -2.72 15.21
N GLU A 165 -1.52 -2.96 14.63
CA GLU A 165 -2.61 -1.98 14.56
C GLU A 165 -3.45 -1.92 15.82
N GLU A 166 -3.79 -3.07 16.40
CA GLU A 166 -4.71 -3.14 17.51
C GLU A 166 -4.02 -2.93 18.86
N TYR A 167 -2.68 -3.12 18.96
CA TYR A 167 -1.97 -3.14 20.24
C TYR A 167 -0.77 -2.22 20.35
N ILE A 168 -0.36 -1.51 19.29
CA ILE A 168 0.71 -0.50 19.34
C ILE A 168 0.09 0.87 19.06
N HIS A 169 -0.20 1.62 20.13
CA HIS A 169 -0.95 2.88 20.10
C HIS A 169 -0.01 4.08 20.15
N GLU A 170 0.23 4.69 19.01
CA GLU A 170 1.09 5.88 18.89
C GLU A 170 0.53 7.08 19.64
N ASP A 171 -0.80 7.30 19.54
CA ASP A 171 -1.54 8.37 20.17
C ASP A 171 -1.48 8.33 21.71
N ARG A 172 -1.46 7.13 22.30
CA ARG A 172 -1.31 6.90 23.74
C ARG A 172 0.14 6.70 24.17
N GLY A 173 1.06 6.52 23.23
CA GLY A 173 2.47 6.26 23.48
C GLY A 173 2.75 4.92 24.17
N VAL A 174 1.90 3.90 23.94
CA VAL A 174 1.98 2.59 24.61
C VAL A 174 1.67 1.44 23.67
N ALA A 175 2.35 0.33 23.87
CA ALA A 175 1.96 -0.97 23.32
C ALA A 175 1.50 -1.86 24.48
N GLU A 176 0.25 -2.35 24.42
CA GLU A 176 -0.35 -3.14 25.47
C GLU A 176 -1.41 -4.10 24.94
N VAL A 177 -1.60 -5.22 25.60
CA VAL A 177 -2.61 -6.23 25.24
C VAL A 177 -3.46 -6.58 26.48
N PRO A 178 -4.72 -7.02 26.30
CA PRO A 178 -5.49 -7.62 27.36
C PRO A 178 -4.77 -8.83 27.97
N ALA A 179 -4.81 -8.98 29.29
CA ALA A 179 -4.18 -10.11 29.98
C ALA A 179 -4.84 -11.47 29.60
N ASP A 180 -6.09 -11.43 29.18
CA ASP A 180 -6.89 -12.57 28.70
C ASP A 180 -6.94 -12.65 27.16
N LEU A 181 -6.03 -11.96 26.45
CA LEU A 181 -6.01 -11.95 24.99
C LEU A 181 -5.98 -13.37 24.43
N GLU A 182 -7.00 -13.72 23.67
CA GLU A 182 -6.99 -14.86 22.76
C GLU A 182 -7.82 -14.53 21.53
N ILE A 183 -7.17 -14.25 20.43
CA ILE A 183 -7.81 -13.98 19.14
C ILE A 183 -7.37 -15.00 18.11
N ARG A 184 -8.25 -15.33 17.20
CA ARG A 184 -7.99 -16.22 16.06
C ARG A 184 -8.47 -15.56 14.78
N GLY A 185 -7.81 -15.90 13.68
CA GLY A 185 -8.19 -15.45 12.35
C GLY A 185 -7.65 -16.38 11.29
N SER A 186 -7.99 -16.08 10.06
CA SER A 186 -7.47 -16.81 8.90
C SER A 186 -7.21 -15.84 7.75
N CYS A 187 -6.18 -16.14 6.96
CA CYS A 187 -5.88 -15.40 5.74
C CYS A 187 -5.26 -16.35 4.73
N ARG A 188 -5.86 -16.46 3.55
CA ARG A 188 -5.39 -17.30 2.45
C ARG A 188 -4.71 -16.44 1.39
N GLU A 189 -3.78 -17.00 0.64
CA GLU A 189 -3.15 -16.32 -0.48
C GLU A 189 -4.16 -15.62 -1.40
N GLN A 190 -5.21 -16.32 -1.78
CA GLN A 190 -6.25 -15.81 -2.70
C GLN A 190 -7.13 -14.69 -2.13
N ASP A 191 -7.02 -14.41 -0.84
CA ASP A 191 -7.70 -13.29 -0.18
C ASP A 191 -6.83 -12.01 -0.25
N VAL A 192 -5.53 -12.19 -0.53
CA VAL A 192 -4.52 -11.12 -0.60
C VAL A 192 -4.02 -10.92 -2.04
N LEU A 193 -3.68 -12.01 -2.74
CA LEU A 193 -3.19 -11.96 -4.11
C LEU A 193 -4.30 -12.32 -5.08
N ILE A 194 -4.88 -11.31 -5.73
CA ILE A 194 -5.90 -11.51 -6.76
C ILE A 194 -5.21 -11.75 -8.09
N VAL A 195 -5.01 -13.03 -8.42
CA VAL A 195 -4.46 -13.42 -9.74
C VAL A 195 -5.55 -13.31 -10.79
N SER A 196 -5.34 -12.48 -11.79
CA SER A 196 -6.30 -12.29 -12.87
C SER A 196 -6.34 -13.48 -13.83
N SER A 197 -7.46 -13.62 -14.57
CA SER A 197 -7.59 -14.61 -15.65
C SER A 197 -6.94 -14.16 -16.97
N ILE A 198 -6.29 -13.01 -17.01
CA ILE A 198 -5.50 -12.58 -18.17
C ILE A 198 -4.32 -13.55 -18.32
N PRO A 199 -4.21 -14.26 -19.45
CA PRO A 199 -3.26 -15.37 -19.55
C PRO A 199 -1.80 -14.92 -19.53
N GLN A 200 -1.52 -13.71 -19.99
CA GLN A 200 -0.22 -13.07 -19.95
C GLN A 200 -0.39 -11.57 -20.19
N LEU A 201 0.13 -10.76 -19.30
CA LEU A 201 0.24 -9.31 -19.44
C LEU A 201 1.35 -8.83 -18.52
N ARG A 202 2.41 -8.25 -19.11
CA ARG A 202 3.50 -7.62 -18.39
C ARG A 202 3.19 -6.14 -18.21
N ASP A 203 3.71 -5.54 -17.11
CA ASP A 203 3.60 -4.11 -16.80
C ASP A 203 2.13 -3.63 -16.75
N PRO A 204 1.26 -4.27 -15.92
CA PRO A 204 -0.18 -4.04 -15.98
C PRO A 204 -0.58 -2.71 -15.33
N CYS A 205 -0.97 -1.73 -16.16
CA CYS A 205 -1.65 -0.52 -15.72
C CYS A 205 -3.16 -0.70 -15.79
N VAL A 206 -3.88 -0.43 -14.70
CA VAL A 206 -5.34 -0.55 -14.65
C VAL A 206 -5.99 0.81 -14.51
N LEU A 207 -6.81 1.16 -15.50
CA LEU A 207 -7.73 2.30 -15.46
C LEU A 207 -9.14 1.81 -15.13
N VAL A 208 -9.81 2.49 -14.21
CA VAL A 208 -11.23 2.26 -13.89
C VAL A 208 -12.04 3.47 -14.35
N GLU A 209 -12.97 3.26 -15.27
CA GLU A 209 -13.81 4.31 -15.83
C GLU A 209 -15.24 3.83 -15.96
N ASP A 210 -16.20 4.57 -15.35
CA ASP A 210 -17.64 4.26 -15.36
C ASP A 210 -17.96 2.80 -14.96
N GLY A 211 -17.23 2.25 -13.98
CA GLY A 211 -17.39 0.88 -13.49
C GLY A 211 -16.79 -0.19 -14.40
N VAL A 212 -16.07 0.20 -15.43
CA VAL A 212 -15.36 -0.69 -16.35
C VAL A 212 -13.86 -0.62 -16.08
N TYR A 213 -13.22 -1.78 -16.05
CA TYR A 213 -11.78 -1.91 -15.83
C TYR A 213 -11.08 -2.15 -17.16
N TYR A 214 -10.00 -1.42 -17.38
CA TYR A 214 -9.12 -1.53 -18.55
C TYR A 214 -7.70 -1.82 -18.07
N ALA A 215 -7.17 -3.00 -18.39
CA ALA A 215 -5.79 -3.38 -18.09
C ALA A 215 -4.94 -3.27 -19.34
N TYR A 216 -4.02 -2.32 -19.33
CA TYR A 216 -3.04 -2.13 -20.41
C TYR A 216 -1.73 -2.80 -20.00
N GLY A 217 -0.91 -3.15 -21.00
CA GLY A 217 0.42 -3.71 -20.74
C GLY A 217 1.29 -3.77 -21.97
N THR A 218 2.51 -4.22 -21.77
CA THR A 218 3.56 -4.35 -22.80
C THR A 218 3.03 -5.04 -24.06
N GLY A 219 3.40 -4.50 -25.22
CA GLY A 219 2.81 -4.77 -26.52
C GLY A 219 1.65 -3.84 -26.85
N TRP A 220 1.38 -2.82 -26.02
CA TRP A 220 0.30 -1.84 -26.15
C TRP A 220 -1.07 -2.48 -26.29
N VAL A 221 -1.22 -3.62 -25.61
CA VAL A 221 -2.46 -4.39 -25.58
C VAL A 221 -3.35 -3.92 -24.43
N CYS A 222 -4.65 -4.08 -24.60
CA CYS A 222 -5.64 -3.78 -23.58
C CYS A 222 -6.58 -4.95 -23.34
N TRP A 223 -6.95 -5.15 -22.08
CA TRP A 223 -8.01 -6.07 -21.65
C TRP A 223 -9.10 -5.27 -20.94
N LYS A 224 -10.36 -5.58 -21.24
CA LYS A 224 -11.54 -4.92 -20.69
C LYS A 224 -12.30 -5.86 -19.78
N ASN A 225 -12.80 -5.35 -18.66
CA ASN A 225 -13.64 -6.10 -17.74
C ASN A 225 -14.84 -5.26 -17.28
N THR A 226 -16.04 -5.73 -17.56
CA THR A 226 -17.32 -5.08 -17.18
C THR A 226 -18.02 -5.79 -16.03
N SER A 227 -17.41 -6.85 -15.48
CA SER A 227 -18.03 -7.67 -14.43
C SER A 227 -17.72 -7.17 -13.02
N GLY A 228 -16.75 -6.29 -12.85
CA GLY A 228 -16.21 -5.89 -11.53
C GLY A 228 -15.38 -6.97 -10.83
N ASN A 229 -15.29 -8.18 -11.39
CA ASN A 229 -14.53 -9.27 -10.79
C ASN A 229 -13.10 -9.29 -11.32
N LEU A 230 -12.14 -8.87 -10.52
CA LEU A 230 -10.73 -8.79 -10.91
C LEU A 230 -10.11 -10.15 -11.26
N LYS A 231 -10.64 -11.26 -10.71
CA LYS A 231 -10.15 -12.62 -11.00
C LYS A 231 -10.57 -13.14 -12.36
N SER A 232 -11.68 -12.66 -12.92
CA SER A 232 -12.28 -13.22 -14.14
C SER A 232 -13.07 -12.18 -14.92
N GLY A 233 -13.49 -12.53 -16.13
CA GLY A 233 -14.33 -11.65 -16.97
C GLY A 233 -13.53 -10.71 -17.88
N TRP A 234 -12.21 -10.83 -17.93
CA TRP A 234 -11.34 -10.05 -18.80
C TRP A 234 -11.46 -10.49 -20.25
N GLN A 235 -11.65 -9.53 -21.14
CA GLN A 235 -11.77 -9.72 -22.59
C GLN A 235 -10.68 -8.89 -23.30
N SER A 236 -9.91 -9.54 -24.19
CA SER A 236 -8.88 -8.85 -24.94
C SER A 236 -9.48 -7.92 -26.00
N LEU A 237 -8.96 -6.69 -26.03
CA LEU A 237 -9.22 -5.73 -27.11
C LEU A 237 -8.09 -5.75 -28.17
N GLY A 238 -6.99 -6.50 -27.92
CA GLY A 238 -5.80 -6.47 -28.74
C GLY A 238 -4.99 -5.20 -28.56
N VAL A 239 -4.24 -4.82 -29.60
CA VAL A 239 -3.44 -3.59 -29.63
C VAL A 239 -4.35 -2.37 -29.76
N VAL A 240 -4.20 -1.39 -28.86
CA VAL A 240 -5.07 -0.20 -28.80
C VAL A 240 -4.36 1.10 -29.19
N ALA A 241 -3.11 1.04 -29.61
CA ALA A 241 -2.33 2.19 -30.05
C ALA A 241 -1.86 2.06 -31.51
N GLN A 242 -1.77 3.19 -32.21
CA GLN A 242 -1.17 3.23 -33.55
C GLN A 242 0.35 3.30 -33.40
N ILE A 243 1.08 2.52 -34.21
CA ILE A 243 2.52 2.51 -34.19
C ILE A 243 3.03 3.85 -34.75
N PRO A 244 3.83 4.64 -33.99
CA PRO A 244 4.41 5.88 -34.46
C PRO A 244 5.35 5.67 -35.63
N LYS A 245 5.54 6.70 -36.43
CA LYS A 245 6.56 6.69 -37.49
C LYS A 245 7.95 6.56 -36.86
N GLY A 246 8.74 5.63 -37.35
CA GLY A 246 10.09 5.36 -36.84
C GLY A 246 10.15 4.44 -35.62
N ALA A 247 9.03 4.03 -35.06
CA ALA A 247 8.98 3.02 -34.01
C ALA A 247 9.08 1.61 -34.63
N ASP A 248 10.02 0.78 -34.16
CA ASP A 248 10.24 -0.57 -34.71
C ASP A 248 10.11 -1.69 -33.67
N THR A 249 10.48 -1.44 -32.42
CA THR A 249 10.48 -2.44 -31.34
C THR A 249 10.21 -1.81 -29.98
N ASN A 250 10.22 -2.63 -28.92
CA ASN A 250 10.13 -2.21 -27.52
C ASN A 250 8.85 -1.41 -27.17
N TYR A 251 7.72 -1.88 -27.66
CA TYR A 251 6.40 -1.32 -27.32
C TYR A 251 6.04 -1.68 -25.87
N TRP A 252 6.66 -0.97 -24.88
CA TRP A 252 6.70 -1.37 -23.48
C TRP A 252 5.89 -0.45 -22.57
N ALA A 253 5.47 -1.03 -21.45
CA ALA A 253 4.96 -0.37 -20.25
C ALA A 253 4.00 0.81 -20.52
N PRO A 254 2.85 0.59 -21.16
CA PRO A 254 1.88 1.66 -21.38
C PRO A 254 1.15 1.98 -20.07
N GLU A 255 1.19 3.22 -19.63
CA GLU A 255 0.35 3.77 -18.58
C GLU A 255 -0.71 4.69 -19.15
N VAL A 256 -1.97 4.49 -18.76
CA VAL A 256 -3.08 5.31 -19.25
C VAL A 256 -3.68 6.14 -18.13
N HIS A 257 -3.70 7.44 -18.34
CA HIS A 257 -4.23 8.44 -17.43
C HIS A 257 -5.35 9.25 -18.08
N LYS A 258 -6.41 9.58 -17.33
CA LYS A 258 -7.42 10.52 -17.75
C LYS A 258 -7.01 11.94 -17.35
N TYR A 259 -6.92 12.83 -18.30
CA TYR A 259 -6.55 14.22 -18.06
C TYR A 259 -7.33 15.15 -19.01
N ASN A 260 -7.91 16.25 -18.48
CA ASN A 260 -8.67 17.24 -19.24
C ASN A 260 -9.70 16.63 -20.21
N GLY A 261 -10.40 15.55 -19.78
CA GLY A 261 -11.48 14.93 -20.55
C GLY A 261 -11.05 14.00 -21.68
N ALA A 262 -9.75 13.71 -21.79
CA ALA A 262 -9.20 12.74 -22.74
C ALA A 262 -8.32 11.70 -22.01
N TYR A 263 -7.91 10.66 -22.74
CA TYR A 263 -7.06 9.60 -22.22
C TYR A 263 -5.68 9.70 -22.86
N TYR A 264 -4.65 9.65 -22.01
CA TYR A 264 -3.27 9.78 -22.45
C TYR A 264 -2.50 8.52 -22.03
N MET A 265 -1.84 7.91 -23.01
CA MET A 265 -0.96 6.76 -22.80
C MET A 265 0.49 7.23 -22.82
N PHE A 266 1.17 7.03 -21.71
CA PHE A 266 2.61 7.23 -21.56
C PHE A 266 3.27 5.88 -21.80
N THR A 267 4.24 5.78 -22.71
CA THR A 267 4.77 4.48 -23.11
C THR A 267 6.14 4.60 -23.76
N THR A 268 6.80 3.47 -23.91
CA THR A 268 8.16 3.35 -24.48
C THR A 268 8.12 2.70 -25.85
N TYR A 269 9.00 3.13 -26.74
CA TYR A 269 9.40 2.39 -27.94
C TYR A 269 10.84 2.68 -28.33
N HIS A 270 11.45 1.79 -29.14
CA HIS A 270 12.74 2.05 -29.78
C HIS A 270 12.50 2.81 -31.09
N SER A 271 13.22 3.94 -31.26
CA SER A 271 13.12 4.79 -32.44
C SER A 271 14.29 4.56 -33.40
N THR A 272 14.00 4.26 -34.66
CA THR A 272 14.99 4.17 -35.71
C THR A 272 15.61 5.54 -36.08
N GLU A 273 14.97 6.63 -35.65
CA GLU A 273 15.45 7.99 -35.91
C GLU A 273 16.58 8.39 -34.97
N THR A 274 16.48 7.97 -33.69
CA THR A 274 17.51 8.28 -32.67
C THR A 274 18.43 7.09 -32.40
N GLY A 275 18.00 5.87 -32.65
CA GLY A 275 18.70 4.63 -32.30
C GLY A 275 18.59 4.27 -30.83
N HIS A 276 17.69 4.95 -30.08
CA HIS A 276 17.49 4.77 -28.65
C HIS A 276 16.02 4.44 -28.34
N ARG A 277 15.78 3.81 -27.16
CA ARG A 277 14.46 3.75 -26.56
C ARG A 277 14.12 5.12 -25.98
N GLY A 278 12.85 5.50 -26.08
CA GLY A 278 12.38 6.74 -25.50
C GLY A 278 10.91 6.69 -25.16
N CYS A 279 10.49 7.57 -24.24
CA CYS A 279 9.10 7.70 -23.85
C CYS A 279 8.36 8.68 -24.75
N THR A 280 7.14 8.32 -25.10
CA THR A 280 6.21 9.15 -25.89
C THR A 280 4.88 9.27 -25.17
N ILE A 281 4.06 10.23 -25.63
CA ILE A 281 2.68 10.40 -25.16
C ILE A 281 1.73 10.23 -26.33
N MET A 282 0.73 9.39 -26.14
CA MET A 282 -0.33 9.18 -27.11
C MET A 282 -1.67 9.59 -26.51
N LYS A 283 -2.62 9.99 -27.34
CA LYS A 283 -3.92 10.47 -26.93
C LYS A 283 -5.05 9.67 -27.60
N ALA A 284 -6.13 9.47 -26.85
CA ALA A 284 -7.38 8.92 -27.35
C ALA A 284 -8.59 9.62 -26.69
N ASP A 285 -9.76 9.57 -27.35
CA ASP A 285 -11.01 10.13 -26.82
C ASP A 285 -11.76 9.14 -25.90
N ARG A 286 -11.29 7.87 -25.84
CA ARG A 286 -11.88 6.79 -25.05
C ARG A 286 -10.83 5.77 -24.61
N PRO A 287 -11.08 5.02 -23.53
CA PRO A 287 -10.12 4.05 -22.97
C PRO A 287 -9.71 2.97 -23.96
N GLU A 288 -10.60 2.56 -24.85
CA GLU A 288 -10.31 1.52 -25.84
C GLU A 288 -9.40 2.00 -26.98
N GLY A 289 -9.05 3.28 -27.02
CA GLY A 289 -8.26 3.87 -28.08
C GLY A 289 -9.09 4.13 -29.38
N PRO A 290 -8.46 4.18 -30.56
CA PRO A 290 -7.02 4.04 -30.75
C PRO A 290 -6.23 5.22 -30.17
N PHE A 291 -5.13 4.92 -29.47
CA PHE A 291 -4.20 5.94 -29.02
C PHE A 291 -3.29 6.35 -30.18
N VAL A 292 -3.11 7.66 -30.35
CA VAL A 292 -2.31 8.25 -31.43
C VAL A 292 -1.28 9.17 -30.81
N GLU A 293 -0.02 9.04 -31.24
CA GLU A 293 1.07 9.90 -30.74
C GLU A 293 0.80 11.37 -30.99
N ILE A 294 1.06 12.19 -30.00
CA ILE A 294 0.89 13.65 -30.06
C ILE A 294 2.21 14.42 -29.97
N THR A 295 3.30 13.74 -29.66
CA THR A 295 4.62 14.34 -29.42
C THR A 295 5.50 14.42 -30.66
N GLY A 296 5.14 13.68 -31.72
CA GLY A 296 5.91 13.66 -32.98
C GLY A 296 7.25 12.93 -32.86
N GLY A 297 7.33 11.95 -31.98
CA GLY A 297 8.49 11.18 -31.58
C GLY A 297 8.58 11.09 -30.06
N HIS A 298 9.53 10.32 -29.52
CA HIS A 298 9.74 10.32 -28.08
C HIS A 298 10.30 11.67 -27.60
N ILE A 299 9.89 12.09 -26.39
CA ILE A 299 10.23 13.43 -25.84
C ILE A 299 11.35 13.39 -24.79
N THR A 300 11.74 12.19 -24.35
CA THR A 300 12.91 12.01 -23.48
C THR A 300 14.20 12.31 -24.24
N PRO A 301 15.32 12.59 -23.56
CA PRO A 301 16.59 12.91 -24.24
C PRO A 301 16.94 11.87 -25.31
N HIS A 302 17.30 12.34 -26.51
CA HIS A 302 17.50 11.49 -27.68
C HIS A 302 18.82 10.70 -27.65
N ASP A 303 19.72 11.03 -26.75
CA ASP A 303 20.99 10.36 -26.47
C ASP A 303 20.91 9.42 -25.23
N TRP A 304 19.73 9.33 -24.62
CA TRP A 304 19.44 8.36 -23.55
C TRP A 304 18.61 7.19 -24.08
N ASP A 305 18.86 6.02 -23.52
CA ASP A 305 17.81 5.01 -23.47
C ASP A 305 16.89 5.36 -22.29
N SER A 306 15.63 5.66 -22.58
CA SER A 306 14.63 6.04 -21.57
C SER A 306 13.41 5.16 -21.68
N ILE A 307 12.91 4.69 -20.52
CA ILE A 307 11.76 3.77 -20.46
C ILE A 307 10.76 4.21 -19.36
N ASP A 308 9.58 3.59 -19.37
CA ASP A 308 8.60 3.58 -18.28
C ASP A 308 8.14 4.98 -17.82
N GLY A 309 7.72 5.80 -18.79
CA GLY A 309 7.18 7.12 -18.48
C GLY A 309 5.86 7.07 -17.74
N THR A 310 5.73 7.75 -16.59
CA THR A 310 4.49 7.94 -15.84
C THR A 310 4.09 9.40 -15.76
N PHE A 311 2.80 9.66 -15.56
CA PHE A 311 2.19 10.97 -15.49
C PHE A 311 1.85 11.38 -14.05
N TYR A 312 2.17 12.62 -13.71
CA TYR A 312 1.78 13.19 -12.44
C TYR A 312 1.47 14.68 -12.57
N VAL A 313 0.43 15.15 -11.89
CA VAL A 313 0.11 16.58 -11.77
C VAL A 313 0.35 16.98 -10.32
N ASP A 314 1.23 17.95 -10.11
CA ASP A 314 1.54 18.42 -8.77
C ASP A 314 0.41 19.30 -8.19
N PRO A 315 0.44 19.65 -6.89
CA PRO A 315 -0.59 20.47 -6.26
C PRO A 315 -0.74 21.89 -6.85
N ASP A 316 0.26 22.38 -7.55
CA ASP A 316 0.23 23.67 -8.26
C ASP A 316 -0.40 23.56 -9.65
N GLY A 317 -0.77 22.33 -10.06
CA GLY A 317 -1.39 22.03 -11.36
C GLY A 317 -0.38 21.82 -12.48
N GLN A 318 0.92 21.76 -12.19
CA GLN A 318 1.97 21.50 -13.17
C GLN A 318 2.01 20.03 -13.54
N PRO A 319 1.83 19.66 -14.83
CA PRO A 319 2.02 18.29 -15.28
C PRO A 319 3.50 17.93 -15.38
N TRP A 320 3.83 16.70 -15.01
CA TRP A 320 5.15 16.13 -15.02
C TRP A 320 5.13 14.78 -15.72
N MET A 321 6.25 14.43 -16.37
CA MET A 321 6.59 13.06 -16.70
C MET A 321 7.76 12.63 -15.82
N ILE A 322 7.59 11.49 -15.13
CA ILE A 322 8.67 10.79 -14.46
C ILE A 322 9.01 9.60 -15.35
N PHE A 323 10.28 9.30 -15.52
CA PHE A 323 10.74 8.24 -16.41
C PHE A 323 12.11 7.71 -15.98
N VAL A 324 12.53 6.61 -16.56
CA VAL A 324 13.81 5.98 -16.29
C VAL A 324 14.84 6.45 -17.31
N HIS A 325 16.02 6.92 -16.83
CA HIS A 325 17.25 6.91 -17.60
C HIS A 325 17.87 5.52 -17.42
N GLU A 326 17.77 4.71 -18.45
CA GLU A 326 18.11 3.28 -18.39
C GLU A 326 19.62 3.07 -18.24
N TRP A 327 20.00 2.10 -17.45
CA TRP A 327 21.40 1.72 -17.15
C TRP A 327 22.23 1.42 -18.39
N THR A 328 21.61 1.15 -19.53
CA THR A 328 22.26 0.86 -20.81
C THR A 328 22.92 2.09 -21.44
N SER A 329 22.51 3.29 -21.04
CA SER A 329 23.02 4.56 -21.59
C SER A 329 23.60 5.50 -20.52
N THR A 330 23.64 5.08 -19.26
CA THR A 330 24.32 5.84 -18.21
C THR A 330 25.83 5.55 -18.20
N ASP A 331 26.64 6.51 -17.74
CA ASP A 331 28.10 6.40 -17.74
C ASP A 331 28.66 5.25 -16.91
N ASP A 332 27.95 4.88 -15.84
CA ASP A 332 28.38 3.88 -14.86
C ASP A 332 27.55 2.59 -14.89
N GLY A 333 26.59 2.49 -15.80
CA GLY A 333 25.73 1.31 -15.94
C GLY A 333 24.72 1.15 -14.80
N VAL A 334 24.41 2.21 -14.06
CA VAL A 334 23.39 2.23 -12.99
C VAL A 334 22.21 3.07 -13.43
N GLY A 335 21.01 2.51 -13.42
CA GLY A 335 19.79 3.20 -13.80
C GLY A 335 19.46 4.35 -12.85
N ARG A 336 18.78 5.35 -13.40
CA ARG A 336 18.33 6.52 -12.65
C ARG A 336 16.86 6.77 -12.88
N MET A 337 16.18 7.23 -11.85
CA MET A 337 14.86 7.83 -12.00
C MET A 337 15.05 9.30 -12.36
N ALA A 338 14.32 9.79 -13.35
CA ALA A 338 14.37 11.16 -13.83
C ALA A 338 12.97 11.76 -13.95
N ALA A 339 12.88 13.09 -13.97
CA ALA A 339 11.62 13.80 -14.17
C ALA A 339 11.82 15.09 -14.97
N ALA A 340 10.80 15.47 -15.74
CA ALA A 340 10.72 16.76 -16.42
C ALA A 340 9.28 17.31 -16.40
N LYS A 341 9.16 18.63 -16.38
CA LYS A 341 7.88 19.33 -16.52
C LYS A 341 7.37 19.21 -17.94
N LEU A 342 6.08 18.88 -18.05
CA LEU A 342 5.38 18.88 -19.33
C LEU A 342 4.68 20.21 -19.58
N SER A 343 4.50 20.54 -20.86
CA SER A 343 3.55 21.57 -21.28
C SER A 343 2.12 21.18 -20.92
N ASP A 344 1.21 22.15 -20.81
CA ASP A 344 -0.20 21.92 -20.44
C ASP A 344 -0.94 21.01 -21.43
N ASP A 345 -0.53 20.98 -22.68
CA ASP A 345 -1.05 20.12 -23.75
C ASP A 345 -0.35 18.77 -23.86
N LEU A 346 0.63 18.50 -22.99
CA LEU A 346 1.40 17.27 -22.87
C LEU A 346 2.21 16.92 -24.13
N THR A 347 2.55 17.90 -24.98
CA THR A 347 3.25 17.63 -26.26
C THR A 347 4.77 17.68 -26.15
N HIS A 348 5.32 18.34 -25.13
CA HIS A 348 6.78 18.50 -24.97
C HIS A 348 7.18 18.83 -23.53
N PHE A 349 8.45 18.69 -23.20
CA PHE A 349 9.03 19.17 -21.95
C PHE A 349 9.23 20.70 -21.98
N ILE A 350 8.93 21.34 -20.85
CA ILE A 350 9.17 22.77 -20.61
C ILE A 350 10.31 23.01 -19.61
N SER A 351 10.97 21.95 -19.17
CA SER A 351 12.18 21.99 -18.36
C SER A 351 13.18 20.95 -18.85
N GLU A 352 14.44 21.14 -18.52
CA GLU A 352 15.43 20.06 -18.65
C GLU A 352 15.07 18.93 -17.66
N PRO A 353 15.30 17.66 -18.04
CA PRO A 353 15.19 16.54 -17.13
C PRO A 353 16.16 16.65 -15.95
N VAL A 354 15.69 16.24 -14.76
CA VAL A 354 16.51 16.12 -13.55
C VAL A 354 16.54 14.67 -13.08
N GLU A 355 17.71 14.16 -12.75
CA GLU A 355 17.87 12.86 -12.10
C GLU A 355 17.47 12.97 -10.63
N LEU A 356 16.61 12.07 -10.14
CA LEU A 356 16.03 12.11 -8.82
C LEU A 356 16.78 11.22 -7.82
N PHE A 357 17.07 9.98 -8.23
CA PHE A 357 17.81 8.99 -7.45
C PHE A 357 18.32 7.85 -8.33
N ARG A 358 19.15 7.00 -7.76
CA ARG A 358 19.84 5.90 -8.44
C ARG A 358 19.30 4.53 -8.01
N ALA A 359 19.46 3.54 -8.86
CA ALA A 359 19.08 2.15 -8.59
C ALA A 359 19.79 1.54 -7.37
N ASP A 360 21.01 1.98 -7.07
CA ASP A 360 21.86 1.48 -5.99
C ASP A 360 21.74 2.27 -4.66
N ASP A 361 20.89 3.31 -4.59
CA ASP A 361 20.68 4.09 -3.38
C ASP A 361 20.08 3.29 -2.21
N PRO A 362 19.04 2.42 -2.40
CA PRO A 362 18.48 1.72 -1.28
C PRO A 362 19.29 0.49 -0.87
N ALA A 363 19.38 0.23 0.43
CA ALA A 363 20.14 -0.90 0.97
C ALA A 363 19.62 -2.27 0.52
N TRP A 364 18.32 -2.37 0.18
CA TRP A 364 17.71 -3.59 -0.32
C TRP A 364 18.04 -3.88 -1.78
N SER A 365 18.41 -2.88 -2.57
CA SER A 365 18.71 -3.03 -4.00
C SER A 365 19.94 -3.92 -4.23
N LYS A 366 19.82 -4.83 -5.21
CA LYS A 366 20.91 -5.72 -5.68
C LYS A 366 21.04 -5.70 -7.20
N GLY A 367 20.21 -4.90 -7.90
CA GLY A 367 20.26 -4.69 -9.34
C GLY A 367 20.63 -3.25 -9.68
N ASN A 368 21.06 -3.02 -10.92
CA ASN A 368 21.34 -1.68 -11.43
C ASN A 368 20.14 -1.07 -12.18
N VAL A 369 18.98 -1.66 -12.03
CA VAL A 369 17.77 -1.35 -12.79
C VAL A 369 16.88 -0.40 -12.01
N THR A 370 16.33 0.61 -12.66
CA THR A 370 15.18 1.37 -12.23
C THR A 370 14.06 1.11 -13.23
N ASP A 371 12.94 0.52 -12.79
CA ASP A 371 11.79 0.23 -13.64
C ASP A 371 10.50 0.75 -13.00
N GLY A 372 9.46 0.93 -13.79
CA GLY A 372 8.07 1.04 -13.38
C GLY A 372 7.79 2.08 -12.32
N CYS A 373 8.05 3.36 -12.59
CA CYS A 373 7.74 4.44 -11.67
C CYS A 373 6.23 4.74 -11.65
N TRP A 374 5.68 4.93 -10.45
CA TRP A 374 4.30 5.38 -10.25
C TRP A 374 4.24 6.38 -9.11
N MET A 375 3.63 7.54 -9.34
CA MET A 375 3.53 8.59 -8.34
C MET A 375 2.25 8.48 -7.52
N TYR A 376 2.38 8.66 -6.22
CA TYR A 376 1.24 8.67 -5.31
C TYR A 376 1.42 9.73 -4.22
N ARG A 377 0.40 10.56 -4.02
CA ARG A 377 0.38 11.52 -2.91
C ARG A 377 -0.59 11.04 -1.84
N CYS A 378 -0.06 10.82 -0.65
CA CYS A 378 -0.84 10.45 0.52
C CYS A 378 -1.75 11.60 0.99
N GLU A 379 -2.78 11.27 1.75
CA GLU A 379 -3.72 12.25 2.32
C GLU A 379 -3.03 13.28 3.23
N ASP A 380 -1.96 12.89 3.93
CA ASP A 380 -1.15 13.78 4.75
C ASP A 380 -0.20 14.70 3.95
N GLY A 381 -0.18 14.55 2.61
CA GLY A 381 0.63 15.34 1.69
C GLY A 381 1.98 14.72 1.35
N GLN A 382 2.37 13.58 1.95
CA GLN A 382 3.61 12.87 1.59
C GLN A 382 3.54 12.41 0.12
N LEU A 383 4.54 12.79 -0.68
CA LEU A 383 4.66 12.31 -2.05
C LEU A 383 5.53 11.06 -2.07
N LEU A 384 4.99 9.99 -2.62
CA LEU A 384 5.63 8.69 -2.81
C LEU A 384 5.85 8.40 -4.29
N MET A 385 6.87 7.61 -4.58
CA MET A 385 7.10 6.97 -5.87
C MET A 385 7.28 5.48 -5.65
N LEU A 386 6.41 4.67 -6.25
CA LEU A 386 6.64 3.24 -6.41
C LEU A 386 7.63 3.03 -7.55
N TRP A 387 8.55 2.09 -7.41
CA TRP A 387 9.49 1.74 -8.45
C TRP A 387 10.02 0.32 -8.24
N SER A 388 10.62 -0.27 -9.25
CA SER A 388 11.00 -1.68 -9.24
C SER A 388 12.48 -1.91 -9.52
N ASN A 389 13.02 -2.93 -8.85
CA ASN A 389 14.39 -3.41 -8.98
C ASN A 389 14.46 -4.86 -8.44
N TRP A 390 15.64 -5.42 -8.27
CA TRP A 390 15.88 -6.73 -7.63
C TRP A 390 16.39 -6.58 -6.20
N ASP A 391 15.86 -7.41 -5.27
CA ASP A 391 16.28 -7.46 -3.87
C ASP A 391 17.23 -8.64 -3.54
N GLY A 392 17.66 -9.37 -4.56
CA GLY A 392 18.46 -10.59 -4.44
C GLY A 392 17.63 -11.88 -4.33
N ALA A 393 16.35 -11.81 -3.94
CA ALA A 393 15.38 -12.91 -4.02
C ALA A 393 14.62 -12.92 -5.34
N GLY A 394 14.45 -11.75 -5.96
CA GLY A 394 13.74 -11.56 -7.21
C GLY A 394 13.41 -10.10 -7.50
N TYR A 395 12.61 -9.89 -8.52
CA TYR A 395 12.06 -8.60 -8.86
C TYR A 395 11.06 -8.13 -7.81
N CYS A 396 11.09 -6.84 -7.45
CA CYS A 396 10.36 -6.32 -6.29
C CYS A 396 9.88 -4.88 -6.53
N VAL A 397 9.00 -4.39 -5.66
CA VAL A 397 8.52 -3.00 -5.64
C VAL A 397 8.99 -2.32 -4.36
N GLY A 398 9.75 -1.23 -4.51
CA GLY A 398 10.14 -0.33 -3.44
C GLY A 398 9.33 0.96 -3.42
N ILE A 399 9.52 1.74 -2.37
CA ILE A 399 8.94 3.07 -2.21
C ILE A 399 10.07 4.08 -2.01
N ALA A 400 10.06 5.14 -2.81
CA ALA A 400 10.84 6.34 -2.58
C ALA A 400 9.92 7.45 -2.06
N ARG A 401 10.47 8.34 -1.20
CA ARG A 401 9.75 9.46 -0.57
C ARG A 401 10.39 10.77 -0.92
N SER A 402 9.59 11.73 -1.35
CA SER A 402 10.03 13.11 -1.48
C SER A 402 10.13 13.75 -0.09
N ALA A 403 11.29 14.33 0.24
CA ALA A 403 11.52 14.94 1.53
C ALA A 403 10.76 16.27 1.73
N ASP A 404 10.39 16.93 0.64
CA ASP A 404 9.74 18.24 0.62
C ASP A 404 8.40 18.27 -0.14
N GLY A 405 7.92 17.08 -0.58
CA GLY A 405 6.68 16.91 -1.33
C GLY A 405 6.74 17.36 -2.79
N ARG A 406 7.94 17.67 -3.32
CA ARG A 406 8.16 18.10 -4.71
C ARG A 406 8.65 16.94 -5.56
N VAL A 407 8.34 16.99 -6.86
CA VAL A 407 8.84 16.01 -7.84
C VAL A 407 10.35 16.16 -8.02
N ASP A 408 10.82 17.39 -8.22
CA ASP A 408 12.24 17.76 -8.42
C ASP A 408 13.01 17.98 -7.11
N GLY A 409 12.47 17.52 -5.97
CA GLY A 409 13.06 17.63 -4.65
C GLY A 409 14.04 16.50 -4.34
N THR A 410 14.38 16.39 -3.05
CA THR A 410 15.25 15.32 -2.54
C THR A 410 14.42 14.08 -2.24
N TRP A 411 14.88 12.93 -2.73
CA TRP A 411 14.23 11.63 -2.53
C TRP A 411 15.03 10.76 -1.57
N THR A 412 14.32 10.03 -0.72
CA THR A 412 14.86 9.01 0.18
C THR A 412 14.16 7.69 -0.06
N GLN A 413 14.83 6.58 0.25
CA GLN A 413 14.32 5.25 -0.02
C GLN A 413 13.78 4.62 1.26
N ASP A 414 12.60 3.99 1.19
CA ASP A 414 12.10 3.19 2.28
C ASP A 414 12.96 1.93 2.48
N LYS A 415 13.07 1.50 3.73
CA LYS A 415 13.82 0.28 4.08
C LYS A 415 13.03 -0.98 3.75
N GLU A 416 11.71 -0.89 3.88
CA GLU A 416 10.79 -1.99 3.62
C GLU A 416 10.28 -1.93 2.17
N LEU A 417 10.18 -3.10 1.55
CA LEU A 417 9.60 -3.24 0.22
C LEU A 417 8.07 -3.30 0.31
N LEU A 418 7.38 -2.72 -0.67
CA LEU A 418 5.94 -2.86 -0.79
C LEU A 418 5.56 -4.26 -1.31
N TYR A 419 6.37 -4.82 -2.23
CA TYR A 419 6.24 -6.21 -2.68
C TYR A 419 7.61 -6.85 -2.91
N SER A 420 7.75 -8.09 -2.47
CA SER A 420 8.93 -8.91 -2.74
C SER A 420 8.59 -10.39 -2.61
N LYS A 421 9.24 -11.24 -3.41
CA LYS A 421 9.19 -12.70 -3.23
C LYS A 421 9.54 -13.11 -1.82
N SER A 422 10.45 -12.40 -1.17
CA SER A 422 10.87 -12.69 0.19
C SER A 422 9.75 -12.49 1.23
N MET A 423 8.67 -11.76 0.91
CA MET A 423 7.50 -11.61 1.79
C MET A 423 6.57 -12.82 1.71
N THR A 424 6.46 -13.44 0.54
CA THR A 424 5.49 -14.52 0.26
C THR A 424 6.14 -15.90 0.10
N GLY A 425 7.42 -15.94 -0.23
CA GLY A 425 8.16 -17.19 -0.49
C GLY A 425 7.85 -17.84 -1.84
N GLN A 426 6.95 -17.26 -2.68
CA GLN A 426 6.48 -17.91 -3.91
C GLN A 426 7.07 -17.30 -5.19
N TYR A 427 6.54 -16.17 -5.62
CA TYR A 427 6.89 -15.55 -6.89
C TYR A 427 7.41 -14.15 -6.68
N ASP A 428 8.38 -13.76 -7.47
CA ASP A 428 8.78 -12.38 -7.66
C ASP A 428 7.76 -11.63 -8.50
N GLY A 429 7.88 -10.32 -8.58
CA GLY A 429 7.00 -9.48 -9.38
C GLY A 429 7.23 -8.01 -9.11
N GLY A 430 6.77 -7.18 -10.00
CA GLY A 430 6.99 -5.75 -9.89
C GLY A 430 6.31 -4.97 -11.01
N HIS A 431 6.89 -3.82 -11.33
CA HIS A 431 6.33 -2.78 -12.17
C HIS A 431 4.98 -2.35 -11.59
N GLY A 432 5.05 -1.86 -10.32
CA GLY A 432 3.87 -1.64 -9.49
C GLY A 432 3.16 -0.34 -9.79
N MET A 433 1.89 -0.40 -10.15
CA MET A 433 1.00 0.74 -10.34
C MET A 433 -0.21 0.64 -9.42
N LEU A 434 -0.85 1.76 -9.10
CA LEU A 434 -2.02 1.79 -8.23
C LEU A 434 -3.29 2.05 -9.02
N PHE A 435 -4.37 1.41 -8.62
CA PHE A 435 -5.72 1.77 -9.04
C PHE A 435 -6.71 1.59 -7.89
N THR A 436 -7.84 2.29 -7.95
CA THR A 436 -8.94 2.15 -6.99
C THR A 436 -10.13 1.53 -7.71
N ASP A 437 -10.75 0.52 -7.09
CA ASP A 437 -11.93 -0.11 -7.64
C ASP A 437 -13.21 0.72 -7.41
N THR A 438 -14.34 0.21 -7.88
CA THR A 438 -15.65 0.87 -7.74
C THR A 438 -16.16 0.95 -6.30
N ASP A 439 -15.62 0.14 -5.40
CA ASP A 439 -15.97 0.09 -3.98
C ASP A 439 -15.04 0.95 -3.13
N GLY A 440 -14.06 1.62 -3.75
CA GLY A 440 -13.08 2.48 -3.10
C GLY A 440 -11.87 1.76 -2.54
N GLN A 441 -11.72 0.45 -2.81
CA GLN A 441 -10.52 -0.29 -2.43
C GLN A 441 -9.37 0.00 -3.39
N MET A 442 -8.24 0.42 -2.85
CA MET A 442 -7.00 0.61 -3.61
C MET A 442 -6.25 -0.71 -3.79
N TYR A 443 -5.69 -0.91 -4.96
CA TYR A 443 -4.89 -2.07 -5.31
C TYR A 443 -3.54 -1.67 -5.89
N LEU A 444 -2.51 -2.39 -5.49
CA LEU A 444 -1.25 -2.47 -6.22
C LEU A 444 -1.42 -3.49 -7.35
N SER A 445 -1.21 -3.07 -8.60
CA SER A 445 -1.15 -3.93 -9.79
C SER A 445 0.30 -4.24 -10.10
N ILE A 446 0.67 -5.51 -10.20
CA ILE A 446 2.00 -5.98 -10.60
C ILE A 446 1.89 -7.09 -11.63
N HIS A 447 2.93 -7.33 -12.41
CA HIS A 447 3.06 -8.65 -13.06
C HIS A 447 3.85 -9.59 -12.15
N SER A 448 3.42 -10.84 -12.06
CA SER A 448 4.06 -11.87 -11.25
C SER A 448 3.85 -13.27 -11.86
N PRO A 449 4.92 -14.07 -12.03
CA PRO A 449 6.33 -13.76 -11.80
C PRO A 449 6.90 -12.73 -12.81
N ASN A 450 8.08 -12.17 -12.53
CA ASN A 450 8.76 -11.28 -13.49
C ASN A 450 9.24 -12.00 -14.75
N SER A 451 9.53 -13.30 -14.62
CA SER A 451 9.84 -14.16 -15.77
C SER A 451 9.00 -15.42 -15.70
N SER A 452 8.46 -15.85 -16.82
CA SER A 452 7.67 -17.09 -16.89
C SER A 452 8.46 -18.25 -16.28
N SER A 453 8.01 -18.77 -15.15
CA SER A 453 8.68 -19.82 -14.39
C SER A 453 7.69 -20.78 -13.75
N ALA A 454 8.11 -22.01 -13.50
CA ALA A 454 7.30 -23.03 -12.84
C ALA A 454 5.89 -23.24 -13.46
N GLY A 455 5.77 -23.05 -14.78
CA GLY A 455 4.49 -23.19 -15.51
C GLY A 455 3.55 -21.98 -15.41
N ARG A 456 3.95 -20.91 -14.70
CA ARG A 456 3.21 -19.65 -14.64
C ARG A 456 3.86 -18.62 -15.57
N LYS A 457 3.04 -17.93 -16.34
CA LYS A 457 3.42 -16.79 -17.16
C LYS A 457 3.32 -15.51 -16.34
N GLU A 458 3.93 -14.44 -16.84
CA GLU A 458 3.78 -13.07 -16.34
C GLU A 458 2.31 -12.67 -16.40
N THR A 459 1.67 -12.65 -15.25
CA THR A 459 0.21 -12.45 -15.14
C THR A 459 -0.07 -11.29 -14.21
N PRO A 460 -1.05 -10.42 -14.48
CA PRO A 460 -1.44 -9.39 -13.53
C PRO A 460 -1.91 -9.98 -12.21
N VAL A 461 -1.33 -9.45 -11.14
CA VAL A 461 -1.72 -9.74 -9.76
C VAL A 461 -2.10 -8.42 -9.09
N PHE A 462 -3.27 -8.39 -8.47
CA PHE A 462 -3.78 -7.23 -7.76
C PHE A 462 -3.75 -7.49 -6.26
N ILE A 463 -3.12 -6.60 -5.52
CA ILE A 463 -2.90 -6.71 -4.08
C ILE A 463 -3.64 -5.56 -3.41
N PRO A 464 -4.62 -5.83 -2.53
CA PRO A 464 -5.26 -4.77 -1.77
C PRO A 464 -4.22 -4.00 -0.95
N VAL A 465 -4.21 -2.68 -1.07
CA VAL A 465 -3.33 -1.78 -0.31
C VAL A 465 -4.14 -0.63 0.27
N ARG A 466 -3.58 0.01 1.29
CA ARG A 466 -4.13 1.20 1.90
C ARG A 466 -3.02 2.13 2.38
N GLU A 467 -3.36 3.38 2.58
CA GLU A 467 -2.49 4.29 3.31
C GLU A 467 -2.44 3.95 4.80
N GLN A 468 -1.28 4.12 5.36
CA GLN A 468 -1.03 4.07 6.79
C GLN A 468 0.18 4.92 7.15
N ASN A 469 -0.01 5.98 7.94
CA ASN A 469 1.06 6.85 8.43
C ASN A 469 1.99 7.37 7.32
N GLY A 470 1.39 7.92 6.25
CA GLY A 470 2.13 8.50 5.12
C GLY A 470 2.88 7.49 4.26
N THR A 471 2.47 6.21 4.28
CA THR A 471 3.00 5.16 3.40
C THR A 471 1.90 4.23 2.92
N LEU A 472 2.26 3.30 2.03
CA LEU A 472 1.39 2.24 1.56
C LEU A 472 1.73 0.92 2.25
N VAL A 473 0.69 0.22 2.69
CA VAL A 473 0.79 -1.14 3.26
C VAL A 473 -0.26 -2.05 2.63
N TRP A 474 -0.04 -3.36 2.69
CA TRP A 474 -1.07 -4.30 2.25
C TRP A 474 -2.29 -4.21 3.15
N ASP A 475 -3.48 -4.25 2.57
CA ASP A 475 -4.75 -4.28 3.31
C ASP A 475 -5.19 -5.73 3.53
N ILE A 476 -4.67 -6.35 4.59
CA ILE A 476 -4.84 -7.77 4.88
C ILE A 476 -5.83 -7.95 6.03
N GLY A 477 -6.87 -8.76 5.79
CA GLY A 477 -7.72 -9.30 6.86
C GLY A 477 -8.75 -8.35 7.47
N ARG A 478 -9.03 -7.20 6.86
CA ARG A 478 -10.10 -6.28 7.30
C ARG A 478 -11.51 -6.62 6.80
N LYS A 479 -11.67 -7.61 5.93
CA LYS A 479 -13.01 -8.09 5.57
C LYS A 479 -13.55 -8.92 6.72
N SER A 480 -14.30 -8.24 7.60
CA SER A 480 -15.14 -8.81 8.67
C SER A 480 -16.18 -9.77 8.11
#